data_899b3698bac9fa6b36352c6beb867a5b
#
_entry.id   899b3698bac9fa6b36352c6beb867a5b
#
_cell.length_a   1.000
_cell.length_b   1.000
_cell.length_c   1.000
_cell.angle_alpha   90.00
_cell.angle_beta   90.00
_cell.angle_gamma   90.00
#
_symmetry.space_group_name_H-M   'P 1'
#
loop_
_entity.id
_entity.type
_entity.pdbx_description
1 polymer ?
#
loop_
_entity_poly.entity_id
_entity_poly.type
_entity_poly.pdbx_seq_one_letter_code
_entity_poly.pdbx_strand_id
1 'polypeptide(L)'
;GELKHCCTSVLMKLLYAARMCRYDLLHAIGRLACLITRWDAYCDRMLHRLMCYVHSTLHVRKVGWVGEAAGTIGVHLYADADFAGCKRTGRSTSGAFLCMGGEDTFFPLQAVSRTQTAVSHSTHEAEIVAADMAPRVIGVPSLPLWDTILEREALCVFHEDNAAMIQVCRTG
;
A
#
# COMPACT_ATOMS: atom_id res chain seq x y z
N GLY A 1 -21.97 -17.49 1.24
CA GLY A 1 -21.36 -17.50 2.57
C GLY A 1 -22.32 -16.96 3.61
N GLU A 2 -22.22 -17.46 4.80
CA GLU A 2 -23.09 -17.08 5.92
C GLU A 2 -22.86 -15.64 6.38
N LEU A 3 -21.60 -15.17 6.30
CA LEU A 3 -21.22 -13.83 6.73
C LEU A 3 -21.50 -12.73 5.71
N LYS A 4 -22.13 -13.05 4.58
CA LYS A 4 -22.42 -12.09 3.50
C LYS A 4 -23.16 -10.84 4.01
N HIS A 5 -24.07 -11.00 4.95
CA HIS A 5 -24.89 -9.91 5.49
C HIS A 5 -24.11 -8.87 6.29
N CYS A 6 -22.97 -9.24 6.88
CA CYS A 6 -22.14 -8.35 7.72
C CYS A 6 -20.75 -8.06 7.14
N CYS A 7 -20.28 -8.81 6.13
CA CYS A 7 -18.91 -8.74 5.62
C CYS A 7 -18.50 -7.33 5.22
N THR A 8 -19.36 -6.57 4.55
CA THR A 8 -19.06 -5.20 4.11
C THR A 8 -18.79 -4.28 5.31
N SER A 9 -19.64 -4.33 6.34
CA SER A 9 -19.48 -3.51 7.55
C SER A 9 -18.16 -3.85 8.28
N VAL A 10 -17.85 -5.14 8.41
CA VAL A 10 -16.61 -5.60 9.06
C VAL A 10 -15.40 -5.14 8.26
N LEU A 11 -15.37 -5.38 6.94
CA LEU A 11 -14.25 -4.98 6.08
C LEU A 11 -14.02 -3.47 6.08
N MET A 12 -15.07 -2.64 6.09
CA MET A 12 -14.92 -1.19 6.10
C MET A 12 -14.36 -0.68 7.44
N LYS A 13 -14.73 -1.27 8.56
CA LYS A 13 -14.15 -0.96 9.88
C LYS A 13 -12.67 -1.34 9.92
N LEU A 14 -12.31 -2.52 9.42
CA LEU A 14 -10.93 -2.96 9.32
C LEU A 14 -10.12 -2.09 8.37
N LEU A 15 -10.71 -1.67 7.24
CA LEU A 15 -10.05 -0.79 6.27
C LEU A 15 -9.70 0.57 6.88
N TYR A 16 -10.56 1.12 7.72
CA TYR A 16 -10.25 2.35 8.45
C TYR A 16 -8.99 2.18 9.30
N ALA A 17 -8.94 1.14 10.15
CA ALA A 17 -7.76 0.85 10.96
C ALA A 17 -6.51 0.55 10.11
N ALA A 18 -6.68 -0.18 9.01
CA ALA A 18 -5.60 -0.51 8.08
C ALA A 18 -4.97 0.74 7.46
N ARG A 19 -5.78 1.70 7.04
CA ARG A 19 -5.31 2.96 6.45
C ARG A 19 -4.60 3.86 7.46
N MET A 20 -4.99 3.79 8.73
CA MET A 20 -4.44 4.65 9.78
C MET A 20 -3.15 4.10 10.38
N CYS A 21 -3.09 2.80 10.66
CA CYS A 21 -1.97 2.24 11.42
C CYS A 21 -1.65 0.76 11.17
N ARG A 22 -2.52 0.00 10.49
CA ARG A 22 -2.37 -1.44 10.25
C ARG A 22 -2.21 -1.74 8.77
N TYR A 23 -1.14 -1.22 8.17
CA TYR A 23 -0.86 -1.36 6.73
C TYR A 23 -0.73 -2.83 6.29
N ASP A 24 -0.32 -3.70 7.18
CA ASP A 24 -0.27 -5.16 7.02
C ASP A 24 -1.61 -5.81 6.63
N LEU A 25 -2.73 -5.15 6.93
CA LEU A 25 -4.07 -5.65 6.62
C LEU A 25 -4.58 -5.21 5.23
N LEU A 26 -3.98 -4.19 4.61
CA LEU A 26 -4.51 -3.54 3.40
C LEU A 26 -4.73 -4.53 2.26
N HIS A 27 -3.75 -5.39 1.97
CA HIS A 27 -3.84 -6.38 0.89
C HIS A 27 -4.98 -7.38 1.12
N ALA A 28 -5.04 -7.96 2.32
CA ALA A 28 -6.05 -8.97 2.65
C ALA A 28 -7.48 -8.39 2.61
N ILE A 29 -7.66 -7.17 3.13
CA ILE A 29 -8.95 -6.46 3.10
C ILE A 29 -9.32 -6.14 1.66
N GLY A 30 -8.40 -5.60 0.86
CA GLY A 30 -8.63 -5.26 -0.54
C GLY A 30 -9.08 -6.48 -1.36
N ARG A 31 -8.43 -7.62 -1.16
CA ARG A 31 -8.81 -8.89 -1.82
C ARG A 31 -10.22 -9.34 -1.45
N LEU A 32 -10.59 -9.30 -0.18
CA LEU A 32 -11.94 -9.65 0.27
C LEU A 32 -12.98 -8.65 -0.21
N ALA A 33 -12.67 -7.37 -0.23
CA ALA A 33 -13.56 -6.31 -0.71
C ALA A 33 -13.95 -6.52 -2.18
N CYS A 34 -13.04 -6.98 -3.03
CA CYS A 34 -13.33 -7.34 -4.43
C CYS A 34 -14.29 -8.52 -4.58
N LEU A 35 -14.56 -9.27 -3.53
CA LEU A 35 -15.42 -10.45 -3.53
C LEU A 35 -16.81 -10.22 -2.92
N ILE A 36 -17.11 -9.04 -2.40
CA ILE A 36 -18.35 -8.73 -1.66
C ILE A 36 -19.60 -9.13 -2.46
N THR A 37 -19.63 -8.85 -3.77
CA THR A 37 -20.78 -9.19 -4.63
C THR A 37 -20.94 -10.69 -4.89
N ARG A 38 -19.86 -11.46 -4.75
CA ARG A 38 -19.78 -12.91 -5.00
C ARG A 38 -19.35 -13.68 -3.76
N TRP A 39 -19.82 -13.25 -2.61
CA TRP A 39 -19.43 -13.80 -1.31
C TRP A 39 -19.89 -15.25 -1.13
N ASP A 40 -18.97 -16.13 -0.84
CA ASP A 40 -19.16 -17.57 -0.68
C ASP A 40 -18.55 -18.10 0.63
N ALA A 41 -18.61 -19.41 0.86
CA ALA A 41 -18.02 -20.04 2.04
C ALA A 41 -16.49 -19.95 2.08
N TYR A 42 -15.82 -19.78 0.93
CA TYR A 42 -14.38 -19.51 0.90
C TYR A 42 -14.10 -18.13 1.49
N CYS A 43 -14.90 -17.12 1.13
CA CYS A 43 -14.77 -15.77 1.67
C CYS A 43 -15.02 -15.73 3.18
N ASP A 44 -15.98 -16.54 3.70
CA ASP A 44 -16.20 -16.67 5.15
C ASP A 44 -14.94 -17.15 5.87
N ARG A 45 -14.30 -18.21 5.35
CA ARG A 45 -13.03 -18.74 5.92
C ARG A 45 -11.91 -17.72 5.87
N MET A 46 -11.79 -16.96 4.78
CA MET A 46 -10.77 -15.92 4.63
C MET A 46 -11.01 -14.76 5.59
N LEU A 47 -12.28 -14.33 5.76
CA LEU A 47 -12.62 -13.30 6.73
C LEU A 47 -12.37 -13.77 8.16
N HIS A 48 -12.73 -15.00 8.49
CA HIS A 48 -12.42 -15.60 9.79
C HIS A 48 -10.91 -15.61 10.07
N ARG A 49 -10.09 -16.05 9.09
CA ARG A 49 -8.63 -16.03 9.20
C ARG A 49 -8.09 -14.62 9.41
N LEU A 50 -8.62 -13.63 8.69
CA LEU A 50 -8.25 -12.24 8.88
C LEU A 50 -8.57 -11.76 10.29
N MET A 51 -9.76 -12.10 10.82
CA MET A 51 -10.16 -11.74 12.19
C MET A 51 -9.28 -12.41 13.24
N CYS A 52 -8.91 -13.68 13.05
CA CYS A 52 -7.96 -14.38 13.93
C CYS A 52 -6.59 -13.67 13.93
N TYR A 53 -6.09 -13.26 12.76
CA TYR A 53 -4.85 -12.50 12.66
C TYR A 53 -4.95 -11.17 13.38
N VAL A 54 -6.02 -10.39 13.17
CA VAL A 54 -6.25 -9.13 13.89
C VAL A 54 -6.25 -9.36 15.39
N HIS A 55 -6.99 -10.37 15.86
CA HIS A 55 -7.06 -10.70 17.28
C HIS A 55 -5.70 -11.09 17.88
N SER A 56 -4.92 -11.92 17.19
CA SER A 56 -3.60 -12.33 17.65
C SER A 56 -2.55 -11.21 17.60
N THR A 57 -2.81 -10.14 16.84
CA THR A 57 -1.87 -9.02 16.63
C THR A 57 -2.39 -7.68 17.17
N LEU A 58 -3.29 -7.69 18.17
CA LEU A 58 -3.80 -6.46 18.79
C LEU A 58 -2.71 -5.60 19.45
N HIS A 59 -1.59 -6.21 19.84
CA HIS A 59 -0.45 -5.55 20.45
C HIS A 59 0.46 -4.83 19.44
N VAL A 60 0.33 -5.13 18.13
CA VAL A 60 1.16 -4.52 17.08
C VAL A 60 0.85 -3.03 16.98
N ARG A 61 1.89 -2.23 16.93
CA ARG A 61 1.83 -0.76 16.83
C ARG A 61 2.57 -0.29 15.58
N LYS A 62 2.06 0.76 14.96
CA LYS A 62 2.84 1.54 14.00
C LYS A 62 3.73 2.47 14.82
N VAL A 63 5.04 2.37 14.62
CA VAL A 63 6.05 3.17 15.31
C VAL A 63 6.76 4.03 14.28
N GLY A 64 7.03 5.26 14.62
CA GLY A 64 7.88 6.16 13.88
C GLY A 64 8.70 7.00 14.85
N TRP A 65 9.85 7.47 14.39
CA TRP A 65 10.74 8.36 15.15
C TRP A 65 11.34 9.41 14.23
N VAL A 66 11.68 10.54 14.80
CA VAL A 66 12.32 11.66 14.12
C VAL A 66 13.54 12.05 14.98
N GLY A 67 14.74 11.79 14.46
CA GLY A 67 16.00 12.02 15.17
C GLY A 67 16.80 13.23 14.64
N GLU A 68 16.34 13.85 13.56
CA GLU A 68 17.08 14.90 12.85
C GLU A 68 16.31 16.21 12.75
N ALA A 69 17.02 17.29 12.41
CA ALA A 69 16.41 18.55 12.09
C ALA A 69 15.60 18.48 10.78
N ALA A 70 14.56 19.29 10.68
CA ALA A 70 13.64 19.31 9.52
C ALA A 70 14.36 19.49 8.16
N GLY A 71 15.50 20.16 8.14
CA GLY A 71 16.29 20.42 6.93
C GLY A 71 16.92 19.19 6.28
N THR A 72 17.12 18.12 7.03
CA THR A 72 17.80 16.88 6.57
C THR A 72 16.81 15.74 6.29
N ILE A 73 15.56 15.87 6.71
CA ILE A 73 14.51 14.85 6.50
C ILE A 73 13.96 14.95 5.08
N GLY A 74 13.80 13.80 4.42
CA GLY A 74 13.18 13.66 3.11
C GLY A 74 11.84 12.93 3.14
N VAL A 75 11.07 13.09 2.09
CA VAL A 75 9.87 12.28 1.82
C VAL A 75 10.28 11.14 0.89
N HIS A 76 10.05 9.90 1.30
CA HIS A 76 10.45 8.71 0.57
C HIS A 76 9.21 7.91 0.14
N LEU A 77 9.15 7.59 -1.13
CA LEU A 77 8.08 6.83 -1.77
C LEU A 77 8.61 5.53 -2.33
N TYR A 78 8.01 4.42 -1.94
CA TYR A 78 8.31 3.08 -2.43
C TYR A 78 7.11 2.54 -3.22
N ALA A 79 7.38 1.84 -4.31
CA ALA A 79 6.38 1.09 -5.04
C ALA A 79 6.84 -0.35 -5.27
N ASP A 80 5.87 -1.24 -5.42
CA ASP A 80 6.09 -2.67 -5.67
C ASP A 80 4.85 -3.29 -6.29
N ALA A 81 4.99 -4.38 -7.03
CA ALA A 81 3.87 -5.09 -7.64
C ALA A 81 3.90 -6.60 -7.38
N ASP A 82 2.83 -7.12 -6.76
CA ASP A 82 2.58 -8.57 -6.71
C ASP A 82 2.02 -9.01 -8.07
N PHE A 83 2.93 -9.46 -8.97
CA PHE A 83 2.60 -9.89 -10.33
C PHE A 83 1.65 -11.09 -10.33
N ALA A 84 0.53 -10.96 -11.04
CA ALA A 84 -0.50 -12.00 -11.18
C ALA A 84 -1.00 -12.58 -9.84
N GLY A 85 -0.90 -11.82 -8.73
CA GLY A 85 -1.25 -12.28 -7.38
C GLY A 85 -2.71 -12.70 -7.21
N CYS A 86 -3.61 -12.21 -8.05
CA CYS A 86 -4.99 -12.69 -8.11
C CYS A 86 -5.12 -13.90 -9.02
N LYS A 87 -4.99 -15.12 -8.49
CA LYS A 87 -5.09 -16.39 -9.26
C LYS A 87 -6.38 -16.53 -10.09
N ARG A 88 -7.45 -15.83 -9.72
CA ARG A 88 -8.74 -15.92 -10.41
C ARG A 88 -8.83 -14.99 -11.63
N THR A 89 -8.19 -13.85 -11.58
CA THR A 89 -8.30 -12.82 -12.64
C THR A 89 -6.97 -12.59 -13.37
N GLY A 90 -5.85 -13.14 -12.89
CA GLY A 90 -4.52 -12.87 -13.39
C GLY A 90 -4.01 -11.44 -13.12
N ARG A 91 -4.80 -10.62 -12.42
CA ARG A 91 -4.43 -9.24 -12.15
C ARG A 91 -3.37 -9.13 -11.06
N SER A 92 -2.45 -8.21 -11.26
CA SER A 92 -1.44 -7.82 -10.30
C SER A 92 -2.01 -6.89 -9.22
N THR A 93 -1.29 -6.73 -8.14
CA THR A 93 -1.61 -5.77 -7.08
C THR A 93 -0.46 -4.79 -6.94
N SER A 94 -0.74 -3.50 -7.10
CA SER A 94 0.22 -2.44 -6.82
C SER A 94 0.23 -2.10 -5.34
N GLY A 95 1.42 -2.07 -4.75
CA GLY A 95 1.72 -1.54 -3.44
C GLY A 95 2.39 -0.19 -3.53
N ALA A 96 2.12 0.71 -2.59
CA ALA A 96 2.88 1.93 -2.41
C ALA A 96 3.00 2.25 -0.92
N PHE A 97 4.16 2.78 -0.53
CA PHE A 97 4.45 3.16 0.84
C PHE A 97 5.16 4.50 0.86
N LEU A 98 4.65 5.43 1.67
CA LEU A 98 5.19 6.76 1.87
C LEU A 98 5.66 6.90 3.30
N CYS A 99 6.87 7.38 3.49
CA CYS A 99 7.42 7.70 4.82
C CYS A 99 8.27 8.97 4.80
N MET A 100 8.47 9.56 5.96
CA MET A 100 9.60 10.46 6.19
C MET A 100 10.82 9.61 6.52
N GLY A 101 11.95 9.95 5.94
CA GLY A 101 13.22 9.26 6.14
C GLY A 101 14.40 10.21 6.24
N GLY A 102 15.42 9.78 6.94
CA GLY A 102 16.70 10.43 7.14
C GLY A 102 17.69 9.42 7.71
N GLU A 103 18.86 9.87 8.15
CA GLU A 103 19.88 9.00 8.74
C GLU A 103 19.37 8.37 10.05
N ASP A 104 18.73 9.19 10.92
CA ASP A 104 18.15 8.78 12.21
C ASP A 104 16.64 8.97 12.26
N THR A 105 15.97 9.07 11.10
CA THR A 105 14.53 9.31 11.01
C THR A 105 13.85 8.23 10.17
N PHE A 106 12.80 7.66 10.74
CA PHE A 106 11.85 6.83 9.99
C PHE A 106 10.44 7.05 10.53
N PHE A 107 9.56 7.62 9.73
CA PHE A 107 8.19 7.84 10.14
C PHE A 107 7.21 7.40 9.04
N PRO A 108 6.48 6.27 9.26
CA PRO A 108 5.50 5.78 8.30
C PRO A 108 4.31 6.74 8.18
N LEU A 109 3.98 7.16 6.97
CA LEU A 109 2.92 8.12 6.70
C LEU A 109 1.67 7.45 6.13
N GLN A 110 1.82 6.79 5.01
CA GLN A 110 0.71 6.21 4.26
C GLN A 110 1.14 4.95 3.51
N ALA A 111 0.21 4.01 3.38
CA ALA A 111 0.37 2.88 2.48
C ALA A 111 -0.88 2.67 1.64
N VAL A 112 -0.70 2.11 0.45
CA VAL A 112 -1.77 1.75 -0.49
C VAL A 112 -1.52 0.34 -0.98
N SER A 113 -2.59 -0.46 -1.08
CA SER A 113 -2.58 -1.73 -1.80
C SER A 113 -3.80 -1.76 -2.71
N ARG A 114 -3.59 -1.85 -4.02
CA ARG A 114 -4.66 -1.73 -5.03
C ARG A 114 -4.48 -2.73 -6.15
N THR A 115 -5.52 -3.52 -6.42
CA THR A 115 -5.54 -4.41 -7.59
C THR A 115 -5.51 -3.58 -8.88
N GLN A 116 -4.64 -3.92 -9.80
CA GLN A 116 -4.52 -3.29 -11.10
C GLN A 116 -5.77 -3.53 -11.94
N THR A 117 -6.13 -2.58 -12.78
CA THR A 117 -7.33 -2.64 -13.62
C THR A 117 -7.16 -3.55 -14.83
N ALA A 118 -5.95 -3.63 -15.37
CA ALA A 118 -5.56 -4.52 -16.46
C ALA A 118 -4.79 -5.75 -15.94
N VAL A 119 -4.62 -6.75 -16.81
CA VAL A 119 -3.71 -7.88 -16.60
C VAL A 119 -2.39 -7.52 -17.26
N SER A 120 -1.32 -7.49 -16.48
CA SER A 120 0.02 -7.28 -16.99
C SER A 120 0.57 -8.58 -17.58
N HIS A 121 1.35 -8.48 -18.66
CA HIS A 121 1.95 -9.63 -19.35
C HIS A 121 3.33 -10.01 -18.78
N SER A 122 3.92 -9.14 -17.98
CA SER A 122 5.22 -9.37 -17.35
C SER A 122 5.30 -8.72 -15.97
N THR A 123 6.27 -9.16 -15.17
CA THR A 123 6.58 -8.52 -13.88
C THR A 123 6.94 -7.05 -14.09
N HIS A 124 7.76 -6.74 -15.10
CA HIS A 124 8.19 -5.36 -15.37
C HIS A 124 7.03 -4.43 -15.71
N GLU A 125 6.05 -4.92 -16.49
CA GLU A 125 4.84 -4.15 -16.80
C GLU A 125 4.02 -3.87 -15.53
N ALA A 126 3.89 -4.87 -14.65
CA ALA A 126 3.20 -4.70 -13.38
C ALA A 126 3.90 -3.68 -12.47
N GLU A 127 5.25 -3.69 -12.43
CA GLU A 127 6.06 -2.72 -11.68
C GLU A 127 5.91 -1.30 -12.25
N ILE A 128 5.94 -1.12 -13.57
CA ILE A 128 5.71 0.18 -14.21
C ILE A 128 4.33 0.74 -13.82
N VAL A 129 3.29 -0.10 -13.79
CA VAL A 129 1.95 0.32 -13.35
C VAL A 129 1.93 0.72 -11.89
N ALA A 130 2.68 0.02 -11.03
CA ALA A 130 2.79 0.38 -9.61
C ALA A 130 3.57 1.70 -9.43
N ALA A 131 4.68 1.85 -10.15
CA ALA A 131 5.51 3.05 -10.15
C ALA A 131 4.78 4.30 -10.68
N ASP A 132 3.91 4.15 -11.68
CA ASP A 132 3.05 5.24 -12.15
C ASP A 132 1.95 5.58 -11.13
N MET A 133 1.37 4.58 -10.49
CA MET A 133 0.30 4.78 -9.50
C MET A 133 0.78 5.48 -8.23
N ALA A 134 1.94 5.09 -7.69
CA ALA A 134 2.40 5.54 -6.39
C ALA A 134 2.62 7.08 -6.31
N PRO A 135 3.37 7.72 -7.25
CA PRO A 135 3.52 9.18 -7.24
C PRO A 135 2.19 9.90 -7.39
N ARG A 136 1.31 9.45 -8.28
CA ARG A 136 0.02 10.12 -8.54
C ARG A 136 -0.95 10.04 -7.38
N VAL A 137 -0.97 8.92 -6.64
CA VAL A 137 -1.98 8.67 -5.61
C VAL A 137 -1.56 9.20 -4.24
N ILE A 138 -0.28 9.08 -3.87
CA ILE A 138 0.20 9.47 -2.54
C ILE A 138 1.44 10.36 -2.55
N GLY A 139 2.34 10.25 -3.52
CA GLY A 139 3.57 11.03 -3.55
C GLY A 139 3.30 12.52 -3.77
N VAL A 140 2.97 12.89 -5.01
CA VAL A 140 2.74 14.28 -5.41
C VAL A 140 1.65 14.97 -4.59
N PRO A 141 0.49 14.33 -4.30
CA PRO A 141 -0.54 14.98 -3.48
C PRO A 141 -0.10 15.30 -2.05
N SER A 142 0.96 14.67 -1.53
CA SER A 142 1.46 14.96 -0.18
C SER A 142 2.40 16.16 -0.12
N LEU A 143 3.06 16.55 -1.23
CA LEU A 143 4.11 17.56 -1.25
C LEU A 143 3.70 18.91 -0.66
N PRO A 144 2.52 19.50 -0.98
CA PRO A 144 2.13 20.80 -0.41
C PRO A 144 2.05 20.80 1.12
N LEU A 145 1.70 19.67 1.73
CA LEU A 145 1.73 19.51 3.18
C LEU A 145 3.15 19.55 3.72
N TRP A 146 4.05 18.85 3.02
CA TRP A 146 5.47 18.76 3.42
C TRP A 146 6.21 20.07 3.20
N ASP A 147 5.92 20.81 2.14
CA ASP A 147 6.43 22.16 1.93
C ASP A 147 6.12 23.07 3.13
N THR A 148 4.89 22.95 3.65
CA THR A 148 4.46 23.69 4.82
C THR A 148 5.14 23.24 6.12
N ILE A 149 5.24 21.92 6.35
CA ILE A 149 5.79 21.36 7.60
C ILE A 149 7.31 21.55 7.68
N LEU A 150 8.00 21.38 6.55
CA LEU A 150 9.46 21.45 6.47
C LEU A 150 9.96 22.89 6.21
N GLU A 151 9.04 23.84 5.98
CA GLU A 151 9.32 25.23 5.63
C GLU A 151 10.30 25.40 4.44
N ARG A 152 10.24 24.46 3.50
CA ARG A 152 11.03 24.41 2.26
C ARG A 152 10.35 23.55 1.22
N GLU A 153 10.77 23.67 -0.03
CA GLU A 153 10.36 22.75 -1.10
C GLU A 153 10.75 21.30 -0.74
N ALA A 154 9.75 20.44 -0.62
CA ALA A 154 9.92 19.04 -0.31
C ALA A 154 10.13 18.23 -1.58
N LEU A 155 11.21 17.49 -1.62
CA LEU A 155 11.48 16.52 -2.67
C LEU A 155 10.99 15.14 -2.25
N CYS A 156 10.28 14.46 -3.15
CA CYS A 156 9.89 13.08 -2.97
C CYS A 156 10.93 12.17 -3.65
N VAL A 157 11.68 11.43 -2.86
CA VAL A 157 12.64 10.44 -3.37
C VAL A 157 11.88 9.15 -3.67
N PHE A 158 11.84 8.77 -4.94
CA PHE A 158 11.20 7.53 -5.38
C PHE A 158 12.20 6.37 -5.35
N HIS A 159 11.79 5.26 -4.74
CA HIS A 159 12.57 4.04 -4.61
C HIS A 159 11.93 2.91 -5.42
N GLU A 160 12.75 2.26 -6.23
CA GLU A 160 12.38 1.13 -7.09
C GLU A 160 13.49 0.08 -7.03
N ASP A 161 13.14 -1.18 -6.84
CA ASP A 161 14.11 -2.28 -6.74
C ASP A 161 14.18 -3.16 -7.99
N ASN A 162 13.22 -3.03 -8.92
CA ASN A 162 13.22 -3.77 -10.17
C ASN A 162 14.22 -3.20 -11.18
N ALA A 163 15.42 -3.82 -11.27
CA ALA A 163 16.49 -3.36 -12.14
C ALA A 163 16.08 -3.26 -13.63
N ALA A 164 15.23 -4.15 -14.11
CA ALA A 164 14.78 -4.14 -15.50
C ALA A 164 13.79 -2.99 -15.75
N MET A 165 12.89 -2.70 -14.81
CA MET A 165 12.02 -1.53 -14.87
C MET A 165 12.84 -0.23 -14.85
N ILE A 166 13.84 -0.13 -13.96
CA ILE A 166 14.76 1.01 -13.91
C ILE A 166 15.47 1.20 -15.26
N GLN A 167 15.93 0.10 -15.87
CA GLN A 167 16.59 0.15 -17.18
C GLN A 167 15.63 0.66 -18.28
N VAL A 168 14.39 0.17 -18.33
CA VAL A 168 13.38 0.64 -19.29
C VAL A 168 13.12 2.14 -19.11
N CYS A 169 12.99 2.63 -17.88
CA CYS A 169 12.78 4.05 -17.61
C CYS A 169 13.97 4.93 -18.00
N ARG A 170 15.21 4.38 -18.02
CA ARG A 170 16.42 5.12 -18.41
C ARG A 170 16.63 5.17 -19.93
N THR A 171 16.21 4.14 -20.64
CA THR A 171 16.49 3.99 -22.07
C THR A 171 15.33 4.41 -22.98
N GLY A 172 14.13 4.54 -22.44
CA GLY A 172 12.89 4.86 -23.17
C GLY A 172 12.24 3.60 -23.69
#